data_5b85e8ba4a6b77c41734d77b97d9bb19
#
_entry.id   5b85e8ba4a6b77c41734d77b97d9bb19
#
_cell.length_a   1.000
_cell.length_b   1.000
_cell.length_c   1.000
_cell.angle_alpha   90.00
_cell.angle_beta   90.00
_cell.angle_gamma   90.00
#
_symmetry.space_group_name_H-M   'P 1'
#
loop_
_entity.id
_entity.type
_entity.pdbx_description
1 polymer ?
#
loop_
_entity_poly.entity_id
_entity_poly.type
_entity_poly.pdbx_seq_one_letter_code
_entity_poly.pdbx_strand_id
1 'polypeptide(L)'
;MLKVVELRASLINLAFVAFSTTSVSVTAADLTIQVTGVSSDDGTVRVALHDGAEGFPRDRQMIAGRFANASTQGVTLIFKDVAPGRYAISAFHDLDGDEALSTNLLGIPTEPFGFSNNAVGSFGPPDFEDAAFTVQDADLLLTFSLGK
;
A
#
# COMPACT_ATOMS: atom_id res chain seq x y z
N MET A 1 77.49 35.30 -20.66
CA MET A 1 76.18 35.94 -20.92
C MET A 1 75.08 34.90 -20.73
N LEU A 2 74.58 34.75 -19.50
CA LEU A 2 73.51 33.77 -19.15
C LEU A 2 72.17 34.45 -19.33
N LYS A 3 71.29 33.86 -20.16
CA LYS A 3 69.89 34.26 -20.29
C LYS A 3 69.11 33.54 -19.20
N VAL A 4 68.55 34.35 -18.29
CA VAL A 4 67.58 33.86 -17.31
C VAL A 4 66.25 33.68 -18.03
N VAL A 5 65.72 32.44 -18.06
CA VAL A 5 64.39 32.12 -18.55
C VAL A 5 63.44 32.22 -17.36
N GLU A 6 62.58 33.24 -17.35
CA GLU A 6 61.48 33.36 -16.37
C GLU A 6 60.37 32.34 -16.68
N LEU A 7 60.17 31.43 -15.77
CA LEU A 7 59.09 30.45 -15.79
C LEU A 7 57.84 31.11 -15.18
N ARG A 8 56.89 31.55 -16.02
CA ARG A 8 55.57 32.06 -15.56
C ARG A 8 54.72 30.87 -15.11
N ALA A 9 54.55 30.72 -13.81
CA ALA A 9 53.55 29.77 -13.26
C ALA A 9 52.13 30.30 -13.50
N SER A 10 51.40 29.63 -14.36
CA SER A 10 49.97 29.87 -14.58
C SER A 10 49.18 29.20 -13.47
N LEU A 11 48.59 30.00 -12.57
CA LEU A 11 47.66 29.53 -11.54
C LEU A 11 46.33 29.17 -12.19
N ILE A 12 46.08 27.88 -12.39
CA ILE A 12 44.75 27.38 -12.79
C ILE A 12 43.88 27.42 -11.55
N ASN A 13 42.93 28.37 -11.51
CA ASN A 13 41.92 28.46 -10.49
C ASN A 13 40.86 27.36 -10.78
N LEU A 14 40.95 26.22 -10.06
CA LEU A 14 39.98 25.14 -10.10
C LEU A 14 38.79 25.55 -9.21
N ALA A 15 37.74 26.11 -9.81
CA ALA A 15 36.49 26.42 -9.12
C ALA A 15 35.80 25.09 -8.74
N PHE A 16 35.82 24.77 -7.45
CA PHE A 16 35.10 23.62 -6.88
C PHE A 16 33.61 23.98 -6.78
N VAL A 17 32.81 23.53 -7.78
CA VAL A 17 31.36 23.65 -7.70
C VAL A 17 30.85 22.60 -6.70
N ALA A 18 30.48 23.04 -5.49
CA ALA A 18 29.83 22.18 -4.51
C ALA A 18 28.41 21.90 -4.97
N PHE A 19 28.15 20.68 -5.42
CA PHE A 19 26.80 20.17 -5.68
C PHE A 19 26.16 19.87 -4.32
N SER A 20 25.29 20.77 -3.85
CA SER A 20 24.46 20.52 -2.67
C SER A 20 23.35 19.52 -3.05
N THR A 21 23.50 18.26 -2.65
CA THR A 21 22.42 17.26 -2.75
C THR A 21 21.41 17.53 -1.64
N THR A 22 20.30 18.13 -1.97
CA THR A 22 19.15 18.21 -1.06
C THR A 22 18.53 16.82 -0.95
N SER A 23 18.72 16.17 0.21
CA SER A 23 18.02 14.93 0.54
C SER A 23 16.54 15.26 0.78
N VAL A 24 15.66 14.83 -0.11
CA VAL A 24 14.21 14.85 0.14
C VAL A 24 13.94 13.71 1.12
N SER A 25 13.60 14.05 2.36
CA SER A 25 13.11 13.06 3.33
C SER A 25 11.71 12.64 2.88
N VAL A 26 11.59 11.42 2.39
CA VAL A 26 10.29 10.78 2.16
C VAL A 26 9.77 10.34 3.52
N THR A 27 8.72 10.97 4.02
CA THR A 27 8.09 10.61 5.28
C THR A 27 7.06 9.51 5.01
N ALA A 28 7.21 8.38 5.69
CA ALA A 28 6.21 7.32 5.67
C ALA A 28 5.01 7.74 6.53
N ALA A 29 3.83 7.27 6.17
CA ALA A 29 2.56 7.60 6.83
C ALA A 29 1.91 6.35 7.45
N ASP A 30 1.10 6.54 8.48
CA ASP A 30 0.25 5.49 9.02
C ASP A 30 -1.04 5.40 8.20
N LEU A 31 -1.35 4.21 7.73
CA LEU A 31 -2.58 3.93 7.02
C LEU A 31 -3.56 3.19 7.95
N THR A 32 -4.61 3.89 8.36
CA THR A 32 -5.70 3.32 9.18
C THR A 32 -6.82 2.84 8.27
N ILE A 33 -7.21 1.58 8.42
CA ILE A 33 -8.28 0.94 7.66
C ILE A 33 -9.45 0.66 8.59
N GLN A 34 -10.64 1.21 8.28
CA GLN A 34 -11.90 0.86 8.91
C GLN A 34 -12.72 -0.01 7.97
N VAL A 35 -12.99 -1.24 8.37
CA VAL A 35 -13.82 -2.20 7.64
C VAL A 35 -15.16 -2.31 8.32
N THR A 36 -16.23 -2.07 7.56
CA THR A 36 -17.62 -2.20 7.99
C THR A 36 -18.32 -3.36 7.25
N GLY A 37 -19.60 -3.62 7.53
CA GLY A 37 -20.33 -4.71 6.86
C GLY A 37 -19.87 -6.11 7.28
N VAL A 38 -19.25 -6.24 8.43
CA VAL A 38 -18.85 -7.53 9.02
C VAL A 38 -20.12 -8.27 9.44
N SER A 39 -20.29 -9.52 8.98
CA SER A 39 -21.56 -10.27 9.06
C SER A 39 -21.87 -10.89 10.43
N SER A 40 -20.82 -11.16 11.23
CA SER A 40 -20.94 -11.68 12.59
C SER A 40 -19.70 -11.32 13.42
N ASP A 41 -19.73 -11.60 14.72
CA ASP A 41 -18.57 -11.46 15.61
C ASP A 41 -17.69 -12.72 15.64
N ASP A 42 -18.00 -13.73 14.80
CA ASP A 42 -17.22 -14.97 14.67
C ASP A 42 -16.10 -14.80 13.64
N GLY A 43 -14.99 -15.49 13.83
CA GLY A 43 -13.87 -15.50 12.89
C GLY A 43 -13.01 -14.24 12.93
N THR A 44 -12.38 -13.92 11.79
CA THR A 44 -11.47 -12.79 11.67
C THR A 44 -11.74 -11.98 10.39
N VAL A 45 -11.50 -10.68 10.44
CA VAL A 45 -11.42 -9.84 9.23
C VAL A 45 -9.96 -9.77 8.81
N ARG A 46 -9.68 -10.19 7.59
CA ARG A 46 -8.34 -10.18 6.98
C ARG A 46 -8.26 -9.08 5.94
N VAL A 47 -7.15 -8.35 5.95
CA VAL A 47 -6.91 -7.20 5.08
C VAL A 47 -5.53 -7.32 4.45
N ALA A 48 -5.45 -7.20 3.14
CA ALA A 48 -4.22 -7.24 2.36
C ALA A 48 -3.98 -5.90 1.67
N LEU A 49 -2.74 -5.39 1.78
CA LEU A 49 -2.26 -4.19 1.10
C LEU A 49 -1.48 -4.58 -0.15
N HIS A 50 -1.80 -3.98 -1.29
CA HIS A 50 -1.18 -4.21 -2.58
C HIS A 50 -0.61 -2.90 -3.14
N ASP A 51 0.54 -2.94 -3.79
CA ASP A 51 1.24 -1.80 -4.39
C ASP A 51 1.22 -1.79 -5.93
N GLY A 52 0.44 -2.66 -6.54
CA GLY A 52 0.32 -2.75 -7.99
C GLY A 52 -0.76 -3.72 -8.47
N ALA A 53 -1.04 -3.65 -9.76
CA ALA A 53 -2.07 -4.47 -10.40
C ALA A 53 -1.67 -5.95 -10.52
N GLU A 54 -0.35 -6.24 -10.51
CA GLU A 54 0.12 -7.61 -10.62
C GLU A 54 -0.27 -8.40 -9.38
N GLY A 55 -1.13 -9.40 -9.61
CA GLY A 55 -1.61 -10.27 -8.55
C GLY A 55 -2.73 -9.74 -7.69
N PHE A 56 -3.12 -8.47 -7.82
CA PHE A 56 -4.32 -7.96 -7.14
C PHE A 56 -5.57 -8.71 -7.61
N PRO A 57 -6.47 -9.10 -6.70
CA PRO A 57 -6.45 -8.94 -5.24
C PRO A 57 -5.97 -10.19 -4.47
N ARG A 58 -5.10 -11.02 -5.06
CA ARG A 58 -4.67 -12.29 -4.46
C ARG A 58 -3.68 -12.05 -3.31
N ASP A 59 -3.94 -12.65 -2.16
CA ASP A 59 -3.12 -12.50 -0.94
C ASP A 59 -1.65 -12.87 -1.11
N ARG A 60 -1.34 -13.81 -2.01
CA ARG A 60 0.05 -14.26 -2.23
C ARG A 60 0.97 -13.19 -2.83
N GLN A 61 0.41 -12.08 -3.30
CA GLN A 61 1.14 -10.96 -3.89
C GLN A 61 0.89 -9.64 -3.15
N MET A 62 0.32 -9.72 -1.95
CA MET A 62 0.25 -8.58 -1.05
C MET A 62 1.63 -8.19 -0.54
N ILE A 63 1.85 -6.90 -0.32
CA ILE A 63 3.07 -6.39 0.31
C ILE A 63 3.00 -6.43 1.84
N ALA A 64 1.79 -6.40 2.40
CA ALA A 64 1.54 -6.52 3.83
C ALA A 64 0.12 -7.04 4.09
N GLY A 65 -0.04 -7.85 5.14
CA GLY A 65 -1.32 -8.32 5.64
C GLY A 65 -1.55 -7.93 7.09
N ARG A 66 -2.82 -7.75 7.46
CA ARG A 66 -3.28 -7.55 8.84
C ARG A 66 -4.58 -8.33 9.04
N PHE A 67 -4.85 -8.69 10.28
CA PHE A 67 -6.14 -9.28 10.67
C PHE A 67 -6.54 -8.83 12.07
N ALA A 68 -7.83 -8.89 12.35
CA ALA A 68 -8.42 -8.63 13.66
C ALA A 68 -9.61 -9.56 13.88
N ASN A 69 -9.96 -9.81 15.14
CA ASN A 69 -11.21 -10.51 15.45
C ASN A 69 -12.38 -9.76 14.82
N ALA A 70 -13.31 -10.50 14.25
CA ALA A 70 -14.49 -9.93 13.62
C ALA A 70 -15.36 -9.21 14.65
N SER A 71 -16.02 -8.14 14.22
CA SER A 71 -17.01 -7.43 15.01
C SER A 71 -18.07 -6.83 14.07
N THR A 72 -19.32 -7.04 14.37
CA THR A 72 -20.46 -6.46 13.64
C THR A 72 -20.50 -4.94 13.71
N GLN A 73 -19.77 -4.34 14.66
CA GLN A 73 -19.56 -2.88 14.72
C GLN A 73 -18.46 -2.38 13.77
N GLY A 74 -17.79 -3.30 13.06
CA GLY A 74 -16.64 -3.03 12.22
C GLY A 74 -15.32 -3.25 12.95
N VAL A 75 -14.24 -3.29 12.18
CA VAL A 75 -12.87 -3.45 12.70
C VAL A 75 -11.97 -2.33 12.19
N THR A 76 -10.97 -1.99 13.00
CA THR A 76 -9.94 -1.02 12.62
C THR A 76 -8.58 -1.69 12.65
N LEU A 77 -7.81 -1.53 11.58
CA LEU A 77 -6.48 -2.09 11.38
C LEU A 77 -5.53 -0.97 10.95
N ILE A 78 -4.24 -1.08 11.30
CA ILE A 78 -3.26 -0.05 10.97
C ILE A 78 -2.06 -0.69 10.28
N PHE A 79 -1.69 -0.15 9.12
CA PHE A 79 -0.40 -0.38 8.50
C PHE A 79 0.51 0.81 8.84
N LYS A 80 1.60 0.52 9.54
CA LYS A 80 2.56 1.53 9.97
C LYS A 80 3.61 1.77 8.89
N ASP A 81 4.14 2.99 8.84
CA ASP A 81 5.29 3.36 8.03
C ASP A 81 5.12 3.02 6.53
N VAL A 82 3.93 3.27 5.98
CA VAL A 82 3.66 3.06 4.55
C VAL A 82 4.32 4.18 3.75
N ALA A 83 5.19 3.82 2.81
CA ALA A 83 5.84 4.79 1.94
C ALA A 83 4.83 5.51 1.03
N PRO A 84 5.07 6.75 0.61
CA PRO A 84 4.26 7.38 -0.41
C PRO A 84 4.18 6.55 -1.69
N GLY A 85 2.96 6.37 -2.21
CA GLY A 85 2.72 5.51 -3.38
C GLY A 85 1.25 5.30 -3.67
N ARG A 86 0.97 4.48 -4.69
CA ARG A 86 -0.37 4.01 -5.02
C ARG A 86 -0.57 2.61 -4.50
N TYR A 87 -1.69 2.40 -3.82
CA TYR A 87 -2.02 1.15 -3.15
C TYR A 87 -3.49 0.81 -3.36
N ALA A 88 -3.82 -0.47 -3.20
CA ALA A 88 -5.19 -0.95 -3.08
C ALA A 88 -5.30 -1.91 -1.89
N ILE A 89 -6.50 -2.01 -1.33
CA ILE A 89 -6.83 -2.96 -0.26
C ILE A 89 -7.81 -3.99 -0.79
N SER A 90 -7.56 -5.26 -0.47
CA SER A 90 -8.56 -6.33 -0.47
C SER A 90 -8.81 -6.78 0.97
N ALA A 91 -10.04 -7.15 1.28
CA ALA A 91 -10.40 -7.67 2.59
C ALA A 91 -11.51 -8.71 2.50
N PHE A 92 -11.54 -9.64 3.46
CA PHE A 92 -12.62 -10.60 3.59
C PHE A 92 -12.84 -10.97 5.06
N HIS A 93 -14.03 -11.51 5.33
CA HIS A 93 -14.41 -12.03 6.63
C HIS A 93 -14.22 -13.55 6.63
N ASP A 94 -13.10 -13.99 7.16
CA ASP A 94 -12.70 -15.40 7.33
C ASP A 94 -13.53 -16.03 8.46
N LEU A 95 -14.60 -16.73 8.07
CA LEU A 95 -15.58 -17.31 8.99
C LEU A 95 -15.18 -18.71 9.49
N ASP A 96 -14.45 -19.46 8.68
CA ASP A 96 -14.07 -20.85 8.98
C ASP A 96 -12.62 -20.99 9.49
N GLY A 97 -11.84 -19.90 9.44
CA GLY A 97 -10.49 -19.82 9.98
C GLY A 97 -9.43 -20.53 9.12
N ASP A 98 -9.71 -20.73 7.83
CA ASP A 98 -8.78 -21.37 6.90
C ASP A 98 -7.76 -20.40 6.28
N GLU A 99 -7.88 -19.11 6.62
CA GLU A 99 -7.01 -18.00 6.18
C GLU A 99 -7.09 -17.68 4.67
N ALA A 100 -8.11 -18.17 3.98
CA ALA A 100 -8.34 -17.96 2.55
C ALA A 100 -9.79 -17.55 2.30
N LEU A 101 -10.02 -16.76 1.24
CA LEU A 101 -11.39 -16.45 0.83
C LEU A 101 -12.06 -17.69 0.24
N SER A 102 -13.00 -18.25 0.97
CA SER A 102 -13.76 -19.43 0.58
C SER A 102 -14.64 -19.17 -0.62
N THR A 103 -14.66 -20.10 -1.58
CA THR A 103 -15.45 -20.00 -2.80
C THR A 103 -16.25 -21.29 -3.05
N ASN A 104 -17.37 -21.19 -3.76
CA ASN A 104 -18.12 -22.34 -4.23
C ASN A 104 -17.43 -22.99 -5.47
N LEU A 105 -18.04 -24.07 -6.00
CA LEU A 105 -17.51 -24.81 -7.15
C LEU A 105 -17.40 -23.96 -8.45
N LEU A 106 -18.09 -22.82 -8.53
CA LEU A 106 -18.05 -21.88 -9.65
C LEU A 106 -17.03 -20.75 -9.42
N GLY A 107 -16.27 -20.78 -8.31
CA GLY A 107 -15.31 -19.74 -7.95
C GLY A 107 -15.94 -18.46 -7.38
N ILE A 108 -17.23 -18.49 -7.03
CA ILE A 108 -17.92 -17.35 -6.43
C ILE A 108 -17.65 -17.33 -4.93
N PRO A 109 -17.21 -16.21 -4.34
CA PRO A 109 -16.98 -16.10 -2.90
C PRO A 109 -18.23 -16.46 -2.07
N THR A 110 -18.03 -17.24 -1.04
CA THR A 110 -19.08 -17.61 -0.06
C THR A 110 -18.98 -16.80 1.22
N GLU A 111 -17.85 -16.16 1.46
CA GLU A 111 -17.60 -15.26 2.56
C GLU A 111 -17.74 -13.80 2.13
N PRO A 112 -18.09 -12.88 3.05
CA PRO A 112 -18.13 -11.45 2.76
C PRO A 112 -16.74 -10.92 2.42
N PHE A 113 -16.64 -10.12 1.37
CA PHE A 113 -15.40 -9.52 0.91
C PHE A 113 -15.61 -8.07 0.46
N GLY A 114 -14.54 -7.34 0.29
CA GLY A 114 -14.59 -5.94 -0.16
C GLY A 114 -13.22 -5.39 -0.53
N PHE A 115 -13.25 -4.20 -1.12
CA PHE A 115 -12.07 -3.52 -1.62
C PHE A 115 -12.09 -2.04 -1.22
N SER A 116 -10.92 -1.42 -1.14
CA SER A 116 -10.81 0.03 -0.98
C SER A 116 -11.67 0.76 -2.03
N ASN A 117 -12.12 1.97 -1.70
CA ASN A 117 -13.06 2.76 -2.49
C ASN A 117 -14.44 2.11 -2.70
N ASN A 118 -14.76 1.02 -1.99
CA ASN A 118 -15.91 0.17 -2.27
C ASN A 118 -15.97 -0.27 -3.75
N ALA A 119 -14.82 -0.52 -4.36
CA ALA A 119 -14.71 -0.90 -5.76
C ALA A 119 -15.40 -2.24 -6.01
N VAL A 120 -16.08 -2.35 -7.14
CA VAL A 120 -16.87 -3.52 -7.56
C VAL A 120 -16.48 -3.91 -8.97
N GLY A 121 -16.18 -5.18 -9.20
CA GLY A 121 -15.98 -5.73 -10.54
C GLY A 121 -17.28 -6.24 -11.15
N SER A 122 -17.35 -6.29 -12.49
CA SER A 122 -18.56 -6.72 -13.21
C SER A 122 -18.73 -8.24 -13.29
N PHE A 123 -17.65 -9.01 -13.47
CA PHE A 123 -17.64 -10.47 -13.59
C PHE A 123 -16.51 -11.13 -12.80
N GLY A 124 -16.05 -10.47 -11.74
CA GLY A 124 -14.94 -10.88 -10.90
C GLY A 124 -14.54 -9.75 -9.97
N PRO A 125 -13.34 -9.81 -9.38
CA PRO A 125 -12.83 -8.70 -8.60
C PRO A 125 -12.66 -7.43 -9.46
N PRO A 126 -12.67 -6.23 -8.84
CA PRO A 126 -12.37 -4.99 -9.56
C PRO A 126 -10.92 -4.97 -10.03
N ASP A 127 -10.63 -4.10 -10.99
CA ASP A 127 -9.26 -3.79 -11.36
C ASP A 127 -8.57 -3.01 -10.22
N PHE A 128 -7.22 -3.10 -10.17
CA PHE A 128 -6.42 -2.38 -9.19
C PHE A 128 -6.71 -0.87 -9.21
N GLU A 129 -6.87 -0.28 -10.39
CA GLU A 129 -7.10 1.16 -10.56
C GLU A 129 -8.41 1.63 -9.93
N ASP A 130 -9.47 0.80 -9.93
CA ASP A 130 -10.76 1.12 -9.31
C ASP A 130 -10.68 1.12 -7.78
N ALA A 131 -9.87 0.25 -7.22
CA ALA A 131 -9.62 0.16 -5.78
C ALA A 131 -8.47 1.06 -5.30
N ALA A 132 -7.67 1.62 -6.22
CA ALA A 132 -6.44 2.32 -5.87
C ALA A 132 -6.68 3.65 -5.17
N PHE A 133 -5.84 3.93 -4.18
CA PHE A 133 -5.72 5.22 -3.48
C PHE A 133 -4.25 5.62 -3.40
N THR A 134 -4.00 6.88 -3.05
CA THR A 134 -2.64 7.42 -2.92
C THR A 134 -2.32 7.69 -1.46
N VAL A 135 -1.21 7.13 -0.98
CA VAL A 135 -0.56 7.51 0.28
C VAL A 135 0.47 8.60 -0.04
N GLN A 136 0.43 9.68 0.71
CA GLN A 136 1.40 10.78 0.66
C GLN A 136 2.21 10.81 1.96
N ASP A 137 2.65 11.97 2.38
CA ASP A 137 3.45 12.22 3.59
C ASP A 137 2.62 12.50 4.85
N ALA A 138 1.33 12.18 4.82
CA ALA A 138 0.39 12.36 5.93
C ALA A 138 -0.42 11.09 6.19
N ASP A 139 -0.75 10.84 7.46
CA ASP A 139 -1.59 9.72 7.86
C ASP A 139 -2.93 9.72 7.12
N LEU A 140 -3.37 8.54 6.71
CA LEU A 140 -4.57 8.35 5.90
C LEU A 140 -5.55 7.41 6.61
N LEU A 141 -6.82 7.80 6.63
CA LEU A 141 -7.93 6.96 7.06
C LEU A 141 -8.75 6.54 5.84
N LEU A 142 -8.91 5.24 5.64
CA LEU A 142 -9.79 4.66 4.64
C LEU A 142 -10.91 3.88 5.32
N THR A 143 -12.12 4.02 4.77
CA THR A 143 -13.30 3.25 5.22
C THR A 143 -13.94 2.60 4.01
N PHE A 144 -14.23 1.31 4.11
CA PHE A 144 -15.01 0.58 3.11
C PHE A 144 -15.80 -0.56 3.76
N SER A 145 -16.73 -1.14 3.02
CA SER A 145 -17.64 -2.16 3.52
C SER A 145 -17.39 -3.51 2.86
N LEU A 146 -17.48 -4.58 3.65
CA LEU A 146 -17.63 -5.93 3.12
C LEU A 146 -19.06 -6.13 2.62
N GLY A 147 -19.21 -6.95 1.58
CA GLY A 147 -20.48 -7.37 0.99
C GLY A 147 -20.38 -8.79 0.47
N LYS A 148 -21.52 -9.33 -0.01
CA LYS A 148 -21.59 -10.61 -0.73
C LYS A 148 -21.94 -10.35 -2.17
#